data_d3d3a11f7ea2e47ef15456de38d1f8a2
#
_entry.id   d3d3a11f7ea2e47ef15456de38d1f8a2
#
_cell.length_a   1.000
_cell.length_b   1.000
_cell.length_c   1.000
_cell.angle_alpha   90.00
_cell.angle_beta   90.00
_cell.angle_gamma   90.00
#
_symmetry.space_group_name_H-M   'P 1'
#
loop_
_entity.id
_entity.type
_entity.pdbx_description
1 polymer ?
#
loop_
_entity_poly.entity_id
_entity_poly.type
_entity_poly.pdbx_seq_one_letter_code
_entity_poly.pdbx_strand_id
1 'polypeptide(L)'
;MDRLQRLNQLPEHEVYDTRVVLKRTGDSETAQDDYALRRVPATWRWSAWGSLWAFSGMSTAMAYPLTAALLAMVLGGSAVVCALILSMLYTWVGVWYMSKKAANEGAILELISKHTFGFKGSAYQIVVFGLLGTIYFSLEGHVMATALTESVPMLSYKLSAALICVAFIPLTMYGMQFLSRFQSLTVWLYALGIVLALVGLFGGWSSDISSKLASARWWEVNPGNAPFSWVAVLSAFGAFSGLLGSILVLLCTDTARFARRHEAGKVAALTSLIGATVPVIATTLFGIYLLASSGGKVPDPGVSLVRLLGSAGLFLIIVTQLRVNVINVYFGTNALENFASQVFKLNWKRSRFLIPFMIIAYLIVTSPFLAYFGTIMTMLSVFLFNWTMVLFGDLMLVRKRFDLPQWSEFRRGYVAQYNKIGMISMWVPTVVGVVMGSGFFGVKVQALAVPLSGAAAFLMPTLVSRMMSRKSVIDQYFARIPESVAALSEEHQCDVCTHSFHRSDFVLCPYHGGKFICSNCCAAEKSCGTMCHTESIVSAPASRKGAPVTAAGTV
;
A
#
# COMPACT_ATOMS: atom_id res chain seq x y z
N MET A 1 30.36 -8.86 -24.87
CA MET A 1 29.48 -9.23 -23.74
C MET A 1 28.19 -8.45 -23.89
N ASP A 2 27.05 -9.13 -24.05
CA ASP A 2 25.75 -8.48 -24.29
C ASP A 2 25.37 -7.63 -23.08
N ARG A 3 24.72 -6.48 -23.32
CA ARG A 3 24.23 -5.54 -22.28
C ARG A 3 23.38 -6.23 -21.21
N LEU A 4 22.58 -7.22 -21.60
CA LEU A 4 21.79 -8.04 -20.69
C LEU A 4 22.66 -8.96 -19.81
N GLN A 5 23.76 -9.50 -20.33
CA GLN A 5 24.68 -10.28 -19.52
C GLN A 5 25.36 -9.42 -18.45
N ARG A 6 25.69 -8.15 -18.74
CA ARG A 6 26.26 -7.23 -17.75
C ARG A 6 25.24 -6.83 -16.70
N LEU A 7 23.96 -6.64 -17.07
CA LEU A 7 22.88 -6.35 -16.13
C LEU A 7 22.54 -7.55 -15.25
N ASN A 8 22.64 -8.78 -15.80
CA ASN A 8 22.47 -10.01 -15.03
C ASN A 8 23.67 -10.34 -14.14
N GLN A 9 24.85 -9.75 -14.42
CA GLN A 9 26.05 -9.90 -13.61
C GLN A 9 26.19 -8.88 -12.48
N LEU A 10 25.27 -7.92 -12.36
CA LEU A 10 25.06 -7.23 -11.08
C LEU A 10 24.45 -8.29 -10.15
N PRO A 11 25.26 -8.93 -9.27
CA PRO A 11 24.75 -10.08 -8.55
C PRO A 11 23.59 -9.60 -7.69
N GLU A 12 22.49 -10.33 -7.76
CA GLU A 12 21.37 -10.13 -6.83
C GLU A 12 21.84 -10.14 -5.37
N HIS A 13 22.98 -10.77 -5.10
CA HIS A 13 23.64 -10.90 -3.82
C HIS A 13 24.34 -9.63 -3.35
N GLU A 14 25.02 -8.90 -4.23
CA GLU A 14 25.80 -7.72 -3.86
C GLU A 14 24.94 -6.49 -3.57
N VAL A 15 23.76 -6.40 -4.17
CA VAL A 15 22.86 -5.25 -3.98
C VAL A 15 22.35 -5.14 -2.54
N TYR A 16 22.41 -6.22 -1.75
CA TYR A 16 21.68 -6.29 -0.48
C TYR A 16 22.46 -6.79 0.73
N ASP A 17 23.65 -7.37 0.53
CA ASP A 17 24.40 -8.02 1.61
C ASP A 17 25.55 -7.15 2.16
N THR A 18 25.48 -5.86 1.93
CA THR A 18 26.44 -4.94 2.49
C THR A 18 26.23 -4.79 3.98
N ARG A 19 27.24 -5.16 4.75
CA ARG A 19 27.46 -4.73 6.11
C ARG A 19 27.85 -3.25 6.13
N VAL A 20 27.02 -2.38 5.55
CA VAL A 20 27.18 -0.94 5.65
C VAL A 20 26.94 -0.60 7.12
N VAL A 21 28.00 -0.59 7.88
CA VAL A 21 28.04 0.06 9.16
C VAL A 21 27.96 1.56 8.87
N LEU A 22 26.75 2.06 8.61
CA LEU A 22 26.51 3.47 8.84
C LEU A 22 26.92 3.68 10.28
N LYS A 23 28.08 4.30 10.52
CA LYS A 23 28.42 4.83 11.84
C LYS A 23 27.13 5.51 12.30
N ARG A 24 26.57 5.04 13.40
CA ARG A 24 25.53 5.75 14.13
C ARG A 24 26.16 7.09 14.55
N THR A 25 26.19 8.03 13.65
CA THR A 25 26.27 9.43 14.01
C THR A 25 24.95 9.69 14.70
N GLY A 26 25.00 10.13 15.95
CA GLY A 26 23.86 10.24 16.84
C GLY A 26 22.83 11.30 16.44
N ASP A 27 22.57 11.47 15.15
CA ASP A 27 21.70 12.49 14.62
C ASP A 27 20.24 12.03 14.68
N SER A 28 19.46 12.80 15.43
CA SER A 28 18.00 12.70 15.48
C SER A 28 17.32 12.71 14.09
N GLU A 29 18.01 13.17 13.04
CA GLU A 29 17.54 13.14 11.66
C GLU A 29 17.42 11.75 11.06
N THR A 30 18.30 10.81 11.44
CA THR A 30 18.25 9.43 10.90
C THR A 30 17.09 8.61 11.46
N ALA A 31 16.59 8.94 12.64
CA ALA A 31 15.44 8.26 13.25
C ALA A 31 14.10 8.60 12.55
N GLN A 32 14.05 9.69 11.79
CA GLN A 32 12.87 10.14 11.04
C GLN A 32 12.93 9.77 9.55
N ASP A 33 14.06 9.20 9.06
CA ASP A 33 14.18 8.77 7.66
C ASP A 33 13.53 7.40 7.49
N ASP A 34 12.36 7.40 6.86
CA ASP A 34 11.59 6.19 6.58
C ASP A 34 11.98 5.52 5.27
N TYR A 35 13.09 5.92 4.65
CA TYR A 35 13.58 5.35 3.39
C TYR A 35 12.54 5.33 2.26
N ALA A 36 11.69 6.35 2.19
CA ALA A 36 10.64 6.43 1.16
C ALA A 36 11.20 6.60 -0.27
N LEU A 37 12.38 7.22 -0.40
CA LEU A 37 13.02 7.54 -1.68
C LEU A 37 14.23 6.66 -1.99
N ARG A 38 14.58 5.71 -1.12
CA ARG A 38 15.73 4.82 -1.25
C ARG A 38 15.47 3.46 -0.60
N ARG A 39 16.36 2.51 -0.83
CA ARG A 39 16.27 1.17 -0.21
C ARG A 39 16.63 1.21 1.27
N VAL A 40 16.02 0.31 2.03
CA VAL A 40 16.34 0.14 3.46
C VAL A 40 17.69 -0.54 3.60
N PRO A 41 18.69 0.08 4.27
CA PRO A 41 19.99 -0.52 4.51
C PRO A 41 19.90 -1.79 5.35
N ALA A 42 20.85 -2.73 5.16
CA ALA A 42 20.87 -4.00 5.88
C ALA A 42 20.91 -3.83 7.41
N THR A 43 21.58 -2.79 7.90
CA THR A 43 21.71 -2.47 9.34
C THR A 43 20.39 -2.04 10.01
N TRP A 44 19.39 -1.61 9.22
CA TRP A 44 18.09 -1.16 9.69
C TRP A 44 17.00 -2.23 9.55
N ARG A 45 17.37 -3.43 9.09
CA ARG A 45 16.42 -4.49 8.83
C ARG A 45 16.11 -5.31 10.07
N TRP A 46 14.85 -5.71 10.16
CA TRP A 46 14.27 -6.42 11.30
C TRP A 46 14.20 -7.93 11.03
N SER A 47 13.85 -8.69 12.07
CA SER A 47 13.42 -10.07 11.92
C SER A 47 12.05 -10.14 11.20
N ALA A 48 11.71 -11.32 10.67
CA ALA A 48 10.41 -11.58 10.06
C ALA A 48 9.23 -11.28 11.00
N TRP A 49 9.39 -11.53 12.29
CA TRP A 49 8.38 -11.22 13.31
C TRP A 49 8.18 -9.71 13.48
N GLY A 50 9.25 -8.92 13.43
CA GLY A 50 9.14 -7.46 13.47
C GLY A 50 8.31 -6.90 12.31
N SER A 51 8.51 -7.43 11.09
CA SER A 51 7.70 -7.07 9.92
C SER A 51 6.24 -7.51 10.07
N LEU A 52 5.98 -8.71 10.59
CA LEU A 52 4.63 -9.19 10.86
C LEU A 52 3.89 -8.27 11.85
N TRP A 53 4.54 -7.93 12.96
CA TRP A 53 3.92 -7.06 13.97
C TRP A 53 3.64 -5.67 13.42
N ALA A 54 4.54 -5.10 12.62
CA ALA A 54 4.32 -3.81 11.97
C ALA A 54 3.12 -3.87 11.00
N PHE A 55 2.95 -4.98 10.25
CA PHE A 55 1.83 -5.17 9.33
C PHE A 55 0.51 -5.52 10.03
N SER A 56 0.57 -6.12 11.23
CA SER A 56 -0.61 -6.67 11.93
C SER A 56 -1.71 -5.64 12.23
N GLY A 57 -1.40 -4.35 12.23
CA GLY A 57 -2.39 -3.29 12.36
C GLY A 57 -3.42 -3.29 11.23
N MET A 58 -3.02 -3.66 10.01
CA MET A 58 -3.93 -3.75 8.87
C MET A 58 -4.99 -4.83 9.03
N SER A 59 -4.66 -5.91 9.75
CA SER A 59 -5.57 -7.01 10.01
C SER A 59 -6.71 -6.66 10.98
N THR A 60 -6.60 -5.52 11.68
CA THR A 60 -7.57 -5.06 12.66
C THR A 60 -8.56 -4.05 12.10
N ALA A 61 -8.50 -3.77 10.79
CA ALA A 61 -9.34 -2.79 10.12
C ALA A 61 -10.83 -3.14 10.21
N MET A 62 -11.65 -2.18 10.63
CA MET A 62 -13.11 -2.32 10.68
C MET A 62 -13.76 -2.11 9.31
N ALA A 63 -12.99 -1.71 8.30
CA ALA A 63 -13.44 -1.70 6.92
C ALA A 63 -13.84 -3.10 6.43
N TYR A 64 -13.19 -4.18 6.91
CA TYR A 64 -13.54 -5.55 6.52
C TYR A 64 -14.94 -5.96 6.98
N PRO A 65 -15.26 -5.91 8.29
CA PRO A 65 -16.60 -6.25 8.75
C PRO A 65 -17.67 -5.27 8.22
N LEU A 66 -17.37 -3.98 8.10
CA LEU A 66 -18.30 -3.00 7.54
C LEU A 66 -18.64 -3.32 6.08
N THR A 67 -17.63 -3.56 5.24
CA THR A 67 -17.85 -3.91 3.82
C THR A 67 -18.61 -5.22 3.68
N ALA A 68 -18.29 -6.23 4.51
CA ALA A 68 -18.97 -7.50 4.48
C ALA A 68 -20.46 -7.38 4.87
N ALA A 69 -20.76 -6.61 5.90
CA ALA A 69 -22.14 -6.36 6.32
C ALA A 69 -22.95 -5.60 5.25
N LEU A 70 -22.37 -4.55 4.67
CA LEU A 70 -23.01 -3.78 3.60
C LEU A 70 -23.27 -4.63 2.35
N LEU A 71 -22.30 -5.46 1.95
CA LEU A 71 -22.48 -6.38 0.82
C LEU A 71 -23.51 -7.46 1.11
N ALA A 72 -23.51 -8.02 2.33
CA ALA A 72 -24.47 -9.04 2.73
C ALA A 72 -25.93 -8.52 2.79
N MET A 73 -26.12 -7.24 3.12
CA MET A 73 -27.43 -6.59 3.05
C MET A 73 -28.01 -6.57 1.64
N VAL A 74 -27.16 -6.41 0.63
CA VAL A 74 -27.59 -6.22 -0.77
C VAL A 74 -27.53 -7.52 -1.56
N LEU A 75 -26.47 -8.33 -1.35
CA LEU A 75 -26.16 -9.50 -2.18
C LEU A 75 -26.46 -10.84 -1.50
N GLY A 76 -26.76 -10.82 -0.19
CA GLY A 76 -26.93 -11.99 0.64
C GLY A 76 -25.59 -12.55 1.16
N GLY A 77 -25.57 -12.99 2.41
CA GLY A 77 -24.37 -13.45 3.12
C GLY A 77 -23.68 -14.64 2.46
N SER A 78 -24.44 -15.61 1.93
CA SER A 78 -23.87 -16.79 1.24
C SER A 78 -23.03 -16.41 0.01
N ALA A 79 -23.49 -15.45 -0.80
CA ALA A 79 -22.72 -14.98 -1.95
C ALA A 79 -21.43 -14.25 -1.50
N VAL A 80 -21.53 -13.47 -0.41
CA VAL A 80 -20.40 -12.74 0.19
C VAL A 80 -19.33 -13.70 0.73
N VAL A 81 -19.73 -14.79 1.39
CA VAL A 81 -18.79 -15.82 1.89
C VAL A 81 -18.07 -16.52 0.74
N CYS A 82 -18.78 -16.92 -0.33
CA CYS A 82 -18.14 -17.50 -1.51
C CYS A 82 -17.11 -16.54 -2.14
N ALA A 83 -17.48 -15.27 -2.28
CA ALA A 83 -16.61 -14.24 -2.82
C ALA A 83 -15.38 -14.00 -1.94
N LEU A 84 -15.55 -14.02 -0.61
CA LEU A 84 -14.46 -13.89 0.36
C LEU A 84 -13.39 -14.97 0.15
N ILE A 85 -13.81 -16.24 0.03
CA ILE A 85 -12.87 -17.34 -0.17
C ILE A 85 -12.04 -17.14 -1.44
N LEU A 86 -12.69 -16.82 -2.56
CA LEU A 86 -12.01 -16.57 -3.84
C LEU A 86 -11.04 -15.37 -3.74
N SER A 87 -11.47 -14.29 -3.08
CA SER A 87 -10.65 -13.10 -2.92
C SER A 87 -9.45 -13.33 -2.01
N MET A 88 -9.59 -14.17 -1.00
CA MET A 88 -8.50 -14.46 -0.07
C MET A 88 -7.43 -15.36 -0.69
N LEU A 89 -7.78 -16.23 -1.65
CA LEU A 89 -6.77 -16.95 -2.44
C LEU A 89 -5.89 -15.98 -3.24
N TYR A 90 -6.50 -15.01 -3.90
CA TYR A 90 -5.77 -13.95 -4.60
C TYR A 90 -4.89 -13.13 -3.63
N THR A 91 -5.46 -12.70 -2.51
CA THR A 91 -4.75 -11.89 -1.51
C THR A 91 -3.57 -12.62 -0.93
N TRP A 92 -3.74 -13.90 -0.58
CA TRP A 92 -2.67 -14.75 -0.04
C TRP A 92 -1.47 -14.83 -0.99
N VAL A 93 -1.71 -15.20 -2.24
CA VAL A 93 -0.65 -15.31 -3.26
C VAL A 93 0.01 -13.95 -3.52
N GLY A 94 -0.80 -12.90 -3.63
CA GLY A 94 -0.32 -11.54 -3.89
C GLY A 94 0.55 -10.98 -2.77
N VAL A 95 0.09 -11.08 -1.52
CA VAL A 95 0.85 -10.64 -0.34
C VAL A 95 2.14 -11.45 -0.19
N TRP A 96 2.07 -12.79 -0.40
CA TRP A 96 3.26 -13.64 -0.35
C TRP A 96 4.32 -13.19 -1.35
N TYR A 97 3.91 -12.95 -2.60
CA TYR A 97 4.83 -12.54 -3.66
C TYR A 97 5.44 -11.15 -3.40
N MET A 98 4.62 -10.15 -3.09
CA MET A 98 5.08 -8.78 -2.89
C MET A 98 5.88 -8.60 -1.61
N SER A 99 5.52 -9.27 -0.51
CA SER A 99 6.31 -9.26 0.73
C SER A 99 7.70 -9.87 0.52
N LYS A 100 7.78 -11.01 -0.21
CA LYS A 100 9.06 -11.63 -0.56
C LYS A 100 9.93 -10.70 -1.41
N LYS A 101 9.32 -10.05 -2.41
CA LYS A 101 10.03 -9.10 -3.27
C LYS A 101 10.54 -7.90 -2.48
N ALA A 102 9.69 -7.28 -1.67
CA ALA A 102 10.05 -6.11 -0.86
C ALA A 102 11.16 -6.44 0.16
N ALA A 103 11.10 -7.60 0.82
CA ALA A 103 12.14 -8.06 1.74
C ALA A 103 13.48 -8.29 1.04
N ASN A 104 13.47 -8.88 -0.16
CA ASN A 104 14.67 -9.06 -0.96
C ASN A 104 15.28 -7.73 -1.39
N GLU A 105 14.49 -6.79 -1.85
CA GLU A 105 14.96 -5.54 -2.44
C GLU A 105 15.15 -4.40 -1.42
N GLY A 106 14.49 -4.46 -0.26
CA GLY A 106 14.45 -3.34 0.67
C GLY A 106 13.70 -2.12 0.12
N ALA A 107 12.81 -2.33 -0.84
CA ALA A 107 12.14 -1.29 -1.58
C ALA A 107 10.64 -1.24 -1.26
N ILE A 108 10.11 -0.03 -1.14
CA ILE A 108 8.68 0.27 -1.00
C ILE A 108 7.98 0.17 -2.35
N LEU A 109 6.64 0.04 -2.33
CA LEU A 109 5.80 -0.07 -3.53
C LEU A 109 6.09 1.02 -4.56
N GLU A 110 6.22 2.27 -4.12
CA GLU A 110 6.44 3.43 -5.00
C GLU A 110 7.75 3.30 -5.78
N LEU A 111 8.80 2.75 -5.16
CA LEU A 111 10.07 2.50 -5.85
C LEU A 111 9.94 1.32 -6.82
N ILE A 112 9.25 0.24 -6.42
CA ILE A 112 9.00 -0.92 -7.27
C ILE A 112 8.17 -0.50 -8.50
N SER A 113 7.17 0.36 -8.32
CA SER A 113 6.27 0.82 -9.39
C SER A 113 7.00 1.65 -10.45
N LYS A 114 8.06 2.40 -10.09
CA LYS A 114 8.86 3.18 -11.07
C LYS A 114 9.43 2.32 -12.18
N HIS A 115 9.83 1.12 -11.88
CA HIS A 115 10.35 0.21 -12.88
C HIS A 115 9.28 -0.21 -13.90
N THR A 116 8.07 -0.52 -13.43
CA THR A 116 6.96 -0.98 -14.30
C THR A 116 6.34 0.14 -15.11
N PHE A 117 6.15 1.34 -14.50
CA PHE A 117 5.43 2.45 -15.15
C PHE A 117 6.33 3.55 -15.68
N GLY A 118 7.59 3.53 -15.34
CA GLY A 118 8.53 4.62 -15.59
C GLY A 118 8.55 5.64 -14.44
N PHE A 119 9.59 6.48 -14.43
CA PHE A 119 9.82 7.42 -13.34
C PHE A 119 8.65 8.39 -13.15
N LYS A 120 8.20 9.07 -14.22
CA LYS A 120 7.04 9.98 -14.19
C LYS A 120 5.72 9.22 -14.28
N GLY A 121 5.69 8.09 -15.00
CA GLY A 121 4.50 7.29 -15.16
C GLY A 121 3.95 6.77 -13.83
N SER A 122 4.82 6.37 -12.90
CA SER A 122 4.41 5.91 -11.57
C SER A 122 3.77 6.99 -10.68
N ALA A 123 3.99 8.28 -10.99
CA ALA A 123 3.43 9.38 -10.19
C ALA A 123 1.90 9.36 -10.13
N TYR A 124 1.24 8.92 -11.21
CA TYR A 124 -0.22 8.83 -11.25
C TYR A 124 -0.76 7.79 -10.25
N GLN A 125 -0.10 6.62 -10.18
CA GLN A 125 -0.49 5.58 -9.23
C GLN A 125 -0.16 6.01 -7.80
N ILE A 126 1.00 6.62 -7.59
CA ILE A 126 1.48 7.05 -6.28
C ILE A 126 0.55 8.11 -5.66
N VAL A 127 0.07 9.09 -6.44
CA VAL A 127 -0.87 10.10 -5.90
C VAL A 127 -2.22 9.48 -5.53
N VAL A 128 -2.74 8.55 -6.35
CA VAL A 128 -3.97 7.85 -6.02
C VAL A 128 -3.79 7.03 -4.74
N PHE A 129 -2.64 6.38 -4.57
CA PHE A 129 -2.31 5.63 -3.36
C PHE A 129 -2.23 6.52 -2.12
N GLY A 130 -1.66 7.72 -2.24
CA GLY A 130 -1.66 8.73 -1.18
C GLY A 130 -3.08 9.17 -0.77
N LEU A 131 -3.95 9.41 -1.75
CA LEU A 131 -5.35 9.75 -1.51
C LEU A 131 -6.14 8.58 -0.88
N LEU A 132 -5.82 7.35 -1.27
CA LEU A 132 -6.40 6.15 -0.66
C LEU A 132 -6.14 6.06 0.83
N GLY A 133 -4.94 6.42 1.30
CA GLY A 133 -4.64 6.51 2.73
C GLY A 133 -5.62 7.42 3.46
N THR A 134 -5.95 8.56 2.86
CA THR A 134 -6.94 9.51 3.40
C THR A 134 -8.35 8.92 3.39
N ILE A 135 -8.73 8.23 2.32
CA ILE A 135 -10.07 7.59 2.20
C ILE A 135 -10.23 6.47 3.22
N TYR A 136 -9.21 5.59 3.36
CA TYR A 136 -9.26 4.52 4.37
C TYR A 136 -9.25 5.06 5.79
N PHE A 137 -8.41 6.07 6.07
CA PHE A 137 -8.47 6.76 7.36
C PHE A 137 -9.87 7.32 7.65
N SER A 138 -10.53 7.91 6.64
CA SER A 138 -11.86 8.46 6.78
C SER A 138 -12.92 7.39 7.02
N LEU A 139 -12.83 6.25 6.33
CA LEU A 139 -13.74 5.12 6.51
C LEU A 139 -13.62 4.51 7.92
N GLU A 140 -12.40 4.27 8.35
CA GLU A 140 -12.11 3.74 9.69
C GLU A 140 -12.43 4.79 10.77
N GLY A 141 -12.16 6.07 10.49
CA GLY A 141 -12.50 7.19 11.35
C GLY A 141 -14.01 7.36 11.52
N HIS A 142 -14.80 7.05 10.49
CA HIS A 142 -16.27 7.00 10.60
C HIS A 142 -16.71 5.96 11.62
N VAL A 143 -16.22 4.73 11.54
CA VAL A 143 -16.55 3.65 12.49
C VAL A 143 -16.20 4.06 13.93
N MET A 144 -15.04 4.71 14.12
CA MET A 144 -14.64 5.20 15.44
C MET A 144 -15.52 6.37 15.92
N ALA A 145 -15.89 7.30 15.03
CA ALA A 145 -16.74 8.43 15.37
C ALA A 145 -18.17 8.01 15.72
N THR A 146 -18.75 7.05 14.99
CA THR A 146 -20.08 6.49 15.29
C THR A 146 -20.07 5.75 16.62
N ALA A 147 -19.06 4.93 16.90
CA ALA A 147 -18.90 4.23 18.17
C ALA A 147 -18.77 5.22 19.36
N LEU A 148 -17.98 6.29 19.19
CA LEU A 148 -17.79 7.31 20.22
C LEU A 148 -19.08 8.10 20.48
N THR A 149 -19.79 8.48 19.42
CA THR A 149 -21.09 9.19 19.53
C THR A 149 -22.17 8.30 20.16
N GLU A 150 -22.21 7.00 19.84
CA GLU A 150 -23.14 6.04 20.46
C GLU A 150 -22.84 5.85 21.94
N SER A 151 -21.57 5.86 22.34
CA SER A 151 -21.14 5.65 23.73
C SER A 151 -21.28 6.91 24.59
N VAL A 152 -21.09 8.09 24.00
CA VAL A 152 -21.10 9.39 24.70
C VAL A 152 -22.06 10.34 23.99
N PRO A 153 -23.34 10.32 24.37
CA PRO A 153 -24.42 11.09 23.70
C PRO A 153 -24.20 12.62 23.68
N MET A 154 -23.35 13.14 24.55
CA MET A 154 -23.00 14.57 24.56
C MET A 154 -22.09 14.98 23.39
N LEU A 155 -21.38 14.02 22.75
CA LEU A 155 -20.51 14.29 21.64
C LEU A 155 -21.28 14.19 20.32
N SER A 156 -21.31 15.30 19.58
CA SER A 156 -21.82 15.25 18.21
C SER A 156 -20.86 14.46 17.31
N TYR A 157 -21.39 13.84 16.26
CA TYR A 157 -20.58 13.10 15.27
C TYR A 157 -19.42 13.93 14.69
N LYS A 158 -19.68 15.22 14.35
CA LYS A 158 -18.66 16.13 13.82
C LYS A 158 -17.55 16.42 14.84
N LEU A 159 -17.90 16.56 16.11
CA LEU A 159 -16.93 16.78 17.18
C LEU A 159 -16.10 15.50 17.41
N SER A 160 -16.72 14.33 17.44
CA SER A 160 -16.04 13.04 17.54
C SER A 160 -15.02 12.85 16.40
N ALA A 161 -15.41 13.14 15.15
CA ALA A 161 -14.54 13.09 13.99
C ALA A 161 -13.35 14.07 14.09
N ALA A 162 -13.59 15.31 14.56
CA ALA A 162 -12.54 16.29 14.77
C ALA A 162 -11.52 15.85 15.83
N LEU A 163 -11.99 15.34 16.98
CA LEU A 163 -11.14 14.82 18.05
C LEU A 163 -10.27 13.68 17.57
N ILE A 164 -10.81 12.77 16.76
CA ILE A 164 -10.07 11.67 16.16
C ILE A 164 -8.96 12.21 15.25
N CYS A 165 -9.27 13.09 14.30
CA CYS A 165 -8.26 13.66 13.39
C CYS A 165 -7.12 14.35 14.16
N VAL A 166 -7.43 15.13 15.19
CA VAL A 166 -6.42 15.82 16.01
C VAL A 166 -5.57 14.82 16.81
N ALA A 167 -6.17 13.78 17.39
CA ALA A 167 -5.47 12.79 18.20
C ALA A 167 -4.46 11.96 17.38
N PHE A 168 -4.71 11.75 16.09
CA PHE A 168 -3.80 10.99 15.23
C PHE A 168 -2.56 11.79 14.77
N ILE A 169 -2.56 13.12 14.85
CA ILE A 169 -1.40 13.94 14.48
C ILE A 169 -0.15 13.54 15.30
N PRO A 170 -0.13 13.62 16.64
CA PRO A 170 1.04 13.25 17.42
C PRO A 170 1.41 11.78 17.29
N LEU A 171 0.44 10.88 17.17
CA LEU A 171 0.68 9.44 17.04
C LEU A 171 1.43 9.07 15.75
N THR A 172 1.24 9.84 14.69
CA THR A 172 1.78 9.55 13.36
C THR A 172 2.98 10.41 12.95
N MET A 173 3.42 11.33 13.82
CA MET A 173 4.62 12.14 13.58
C MET A 173 5.90 11.29 13.54
N TYR A 174 5.94 10.20 14.29
CA TYR A 174 7.10 9.31 14.37
C TYR A 174 7.14 8.30 13.22
N GLY A 175 8.37 7.84 12.90
CA GLY A 175 8.59 6.94 11.76
C GLY A 175 8.27 5.46 12.04
N MET A 176 8.65 4.59 11.08
CA MET A 176 8.30 3.17 11.06
C MET A 176 8.80 2.40 12.30
N GLN A 177 9.92 2.80 12.92
CA GLN A 177 10.40 2.15 14.15
C GLN A 177 9.42 2.33 15.32
N PHE A 178 8.90 3.55 15.50
CA PHE A 178 7.86 3.81 16.49
C PHE A 178 6.59 3.02 16.16
N LEU A 179 6.17 3.04 14.91
CA LEU A 179 5.01 2.31 14.44
C LEU A 179 5.11 0.81 14.75
N SER A 180 6.25 0.18 14.46
CA SER A 180 6.48 -1.24 14.78
C SER A 180 6.37 -1.54 16.27
N ARG A 181 6.96 -0.70 17.13
CA ARG A 181 6.86 -0.83 18.60
C ARG A 181 5.43 -0.63 19.08
N PHE A 182 4.74 0.38 18.57
CA PHE A 182 3.34 0.65 18.88
C PHE A 182 2.45 -0.54 18.50
N GLN A 183 2.62 -1.10 17.31
CA GLN A 183 1.87 -2.28 16.87
C GLN A 183 2.17 -3.52 17.74
N SER A 184 3.42 -3.74 18.12
CA SER A 184 3.82 -4.86 18.97
C SER A 184 3.25 -4.75 20.39
N LEU A 185 3.16 -3.54 20.94
CA LEU A 185 2.59 -3.31 22.26
C LEU A 185 1.07 -3.44 22.25
N THR A 186 0.42 -2.82 21.28
CA THR A 186 -1.05 -2.75 21.19
C THR A 186 -1.68 -4.06 20.72
N VAL A 187 -0.92 -5.03 20.19
CA VAL A 187 -1.46 -6.35 19.82
C VAL A 187 -2.04 -7.09 21.03
N TRP A 188 -1.45 -6.92 22.20
CA TRP A 188 -1.96 -7.54 23.43
C TRP A 188 -3.25 -6.89 23.91
N LEU A 189 -3.39 -5.58 23.76
CA LEU A 189 -4.65 -4.86 24.02
C LEU A 189 -5.73 -5.30 23.03
N TYR A 190 -5.38 -5.49 21.77
CA TYR A 190 -6.28 -6.04 20.76
C TYR A 190 -6.72 -7.47 21.12
N ALA A 191 -5.78 -8.35 21.49
CA ALA A 191 -6.10 -9.70 21.93
C ALA A 191 -7.03 -9.71 23.15
N LEU A 192 -6.77 -8.84 24.13
CA LEU A 192 -7.67 -8.64 25.29
C LEU A 192 -9.05 -8.18 24.83
N GLY A 193 -9.14 -7.21 23.93
CA GLY A 193 -10.41 -6.73 23.39
C GLY A 193 -11.21 -7.83 22.69
N ILE A 194 -10.53 -8.68 21.90
CA ILE A 194 -11.18 -9.84 21.26
C ILE A 194 -11.68 -10.84 22.31
N VAL A 195 -10.88 -11.15 23.33
CA VAL A 195 -11.33 -12.05 24.42
C VAL A 195 -12.54 -11.50 25.14
N LEU A 196 -12.54 -10.20 25.51
CA LEU A 196 -13.67 -9.54 26.14
C LEU A 196 -14.91 -9.55 25.22
N ALA A 197 -14.73 -9.32 23.92
CA ALA A 197 -15.81 -9.40 22.94
C ALA A 197 -16.40 -10.83 22.86
N LEU A 198 -15.56 -11.85 22.79
CA LEU A 198 -16.02 -13.25 22.76
C LEU A 198 -16.71 -13.66 24.05
N VAL A 199 -16.14 -13.30 25.21
CA VAL A 199 -16.79 -13.55 26.51
C VAL A 199 -18.12 -12.83 26.62
N GLY A 200 -18.20 -11.59 26.17
CA GLY A 200 -19.48 -10.83 26.17
C GLY A 200 -20.51 -11.44 25.24
N LEU A 201 -20.11 -11.87 24.05
CA LEU A 201 -20.99 -12.47 23.05
C LEU A 201 -21.49 -13.87 23.43
N PHE A 202 -20.58 -14.74 23.94
CA PHE A 202 -20.90 -16.13 24.27
C PHE A 202 -21.21 -16.34 25.76
N GLY A 203 -20.75 -15.45 26.63
CA GLY A 203 -20.99 -15.51 28.08
C GLY A 203 -22.32 -14.94 28.57
N GLY A 204 -23.17 -14.48 27.65
CA GLY A 204 -24.54 -14.06 27.99
C GLY A 204 -24.66 -12.67 28.66
N TRP A 205 -23.75 -11.74 28.41
CA TRP A 205 -23.87 -10.35 28.87
C TRP A 205 -25.10 -9.64 28.30
N SER A 206 -25.66 -10.16 27.21
CA SER A 206 -26.99 -9.77 26.74
C SER A 206 -27.82 -11.03 26.50
N SER A 207 -28.86 -11.18 27.29
CA SER A 207 -29.81 -12.31 27.25
C SER A 207 -30.53 -12.45 25.89
N ASP A 208 -30.54 -11.41 25.11
CA ASP A 208 -31.21 -11.35 23.79
C ASP A 208 -30.34 -11.96 22.65
N ILE A 209 -29.01 -12.07 22.85
CA ILE A 209 -28.08 -12.56 21.84
C ILE A 209 -27.95 -14.08 21.85
N SER A 210 -27.98 -14.70 23.03
CA SER A 210 -27.78 -16.16 23.15
C SER A 210 -28.87 -16.96 22.43
N SER A 211 -30.10 -16.44 22.35
CA SER A 211 -31.19 -17.06 21.62
C SER A 211 -31.09 -16.87 20.09
N LYS A 212 -30.49 -15.77 19.64
CA LYS A 212 -30.30 -15.46 18.19
C LYS A 212 -29.02 -16.06 17.61
N LEU A 213 -28.01 -16.29 18.44
CA LEU A 213 -26.78 -17.02 18.09
C LEU A 213 -27.00 -18.49 17.76
N ALA A 214 -28.08 -19.09 18.26
CA ALA A 214 -28.43 -20.49 18.03
C ALA A 214 -28.92 -20.77 16.60
N SER A 215 -29.08 -19.80 15.70
CA SER A 215 -29.30 -20.09 14.30
C SER A 215 -28.00 -20.59 13.70
N ALA A 216 -27.93 -21.90 13.40
CA ALA A 216 -26.78 -22.60 12.86
C ALA A 216 -26.31 -22.06 11.48
N ARG A 217 -26.95 -21.01 10.94
CA ARG A 217 -26.76 -20.49 9.59
C ARG A 217 -26.73 -18.96 9.53
N TRP A 218 -26.07 -18.30 10.49
CA TRP A 218 -25.95 -16.83 10.52
C TRP A 218 -25.31 -16.25 9.24
N TRP A 219 -24.46 -17.02 8.54
CA TRP A 219 -23.85 -16.61 7.26
C TRP A 219 -24.82 -16.55 6.08
N GLU A 220 -26.04 -17.09 6.23
CA GLU A 220 -27.11 -17.00 5.23
C GLU A 220 -27.97 -15.73 5.39
N VAL A 221 -27.57 -14.80 6.28
CA VAL A 221 -28.26 -13.53 6.48
C VAL A 221 -28.49 -12.82 5.14
N ASN A 222 -29.75 -12.51 4.84
CA ASN A 222 -30.17 -11.95 3.55
C ASN A 222 -31.35 -10.97 3.74
N PRO A 223 -31.11 -9.77 4.31
CA PRO A 223 -32.16 -8.80 4.56
C PRO A 223 -32.86 -8.32 3.31
N GLY A 224 -32.13 -8.24 2.18
CA GLY A 224 -32.66 -7.81 0.88
C GLY A 224 -33.35 -8.92 0.08
N ASN A 225 -33.49 -10.13 0.61
CA ASN A 225 -34.03 -11.30 -0.09
C ASN A 225 -33.42 -11.54 -1.50
N ALA A 226 -32.14 -11.19 -1.66
CA ALA A 226 -31.42 -11.37 -2.92
C ALA A 226 -31.22 -12.87 -3.23
N PRO A 227 -31.55 -13.34 -4.45
CA PRO A 227 -31.29 -14.72 -4.81
C PRO A 227 -29.79 -14.97 -4.90
N PHE A 228 -29.32 -16.14 -4.45
CA PHE A 228 -27.94 -16.54 -4.67
C PHE A 228 -27.66 -16.63 -6.16
N SER A 229 -26.65 -15.89 -6.62
CA SER A 229 -26.26 -15.87 -8.03
C SER A 229 -24.76 -15.65 -8.19
N TRP A 230 -24.19 -16.15 -9.28
CA TRP A 230 -22.80 -15.88 -9.61
C TRP A 230 -22.50 -14.39 -9.86
N VAL A 231 -23.52 -13.63 -10.29
CA VAL A 231 -23.40 -12.15 -10.41
C VAL A 231 -23.17 -11.52 -9.05
N ALA A 232 -23.91 -11.94 -8.01
CA ALA A 232 -23.70 -11.48 -6.64
C ALA A 232 -22.29 -11.86 -6.12
N VAL A 233 -21.85 -13.10 -6.37
CA VAL A 233 -20.49 -13.56 -6.00
C VAL A 233 -19.43 -12.73 -6.69
N LEU A 234 -19.53 -12.47 -7.99
CA LEU A 234 -18.54 -11.67 -8.74
C LEU A 234 -18.54 -10.19 -8.31
N SER A 235 -19.70 -9.63 -7.98
CA SER A 235 -19.79 -8.28 -7.45
C SER A 235 -19.07 -8.16 -6.09
N ALA A 236 -19.33 -9.09 -5.18
CA ALA A 236 -18.65 -9.13 -3.89
C ALA A 236 -17.14 -9.46 -4.03
N PHE A 237 -16.76 -10.36 -4.98
CA PHE A 237 -15.37 -10.62 -5.32
C PHE A 237 -14.64 -9.36 -5.78
N GLY A 238 -15.28 -8.54 -6.62
CA GLY A 238 -14.71 -7.27 -7.07
C GLY A 238 -14.40 -6.34 -5.89
N ALA A 239 -15.32 -6.20 -4.94
CA ALA A 239 -15.12 -5.39 -3.75
C ALA A 239 -13.98 -5.94 -2.86
N PHE A 240 -13.98 -7.23 -2.55
CA PHE A 240 -12.95 -7.83 -1.70
C PHE A 240 -11.58 -7.87 -2.37
N SER A 241 -11.48 -8.29 -3.62
CA SER A 241 -10.19 -8.39 -4.33
C SER A 241 -9.64 -7.02 -4.70
N GLY A 242 -10.50 -6.13 -5.20
CA GLY A 242 -10.09 -4.82 -5.64
C GLY A 242 -9.75 -3.92 -4.46
N LEU A 243 -10.73 -3.64 -3.60
CA LEU A 243 -10.57 -2.67 -2.53
C LEU A 243 -9.74 -3.21 -1.35
N LEU A 244 -10.13 -4.37 -0.81
CA LEU A 244 -9.55 -4.88 0.43
C LEU A 244 -8.32 -5.76 0.18
N GLY A 245 -8.37 -6.67 -0.78
CA GLY A 245 -7.26 -7.57 -1.09
C GLY A 245 -6.08 -6.87 -1.73
N SER A 246 -6.33 -6.07 -2.77
CA SER A 246 -5.25 -5.37 -3.49
C SER A 246 -4.53 -4.36 -2.63
N ILE A 247 -5.21 -3.65 -1.72
CA ILE A 247 -4.54 -2.75 -0.79
C ILE A 247 -3.55 -3.50 0.12
N LEU A 248 -3.89 -4.70 0.59
CA LEU A 248 -2.98 -5.52 1.38
C LEU A 248 -1.78 -6.00 0.56
N VAL A 249 -2.00 -6.39 -0.69
CA VAL A 249 -0.94 -6.81 -1.63
C VAL A 249 0.05 -5.67 -1.90
N LEU A 250 -0.43 -4.44 -1.99
CA LEU A 250 0.40 -3.27 -2.24
C LEU A 250 1.09 -2.80 -0.95
N LEU A 251 0.35 -2.70 0.16
CA LEU A 251 0.83 -2.19 1.45
C LEU A 251 1.81 -3.12 2.18
N CYS A 252 1.77 -4.43 1.92
CA CYS A 252 2.70 -5.34 2.59
C CYS A 252 4.16 -4.98 2.33
N THR A 253 4.45 -4.27 1.23
CA THR A 253 5.80 -3.81 0.89
C THR A 253 6.34 -2.80 1.89
N ASP A 254 5.49 -1.96 2.50
CA ASP A 254 5.88 -0.92 3.45
C ASP A 254 6.57 -1.48 4.70
N THR A 255 6.11 -2.63 5.15
CA THR A 255 6.66 -3.30 6.32
C THR A 255 7.67 -4.37 5.96
N ALA A 256 7.42 -5.15 4.90
CA ALA A 256 8.29 -6.24 4.49
C ALA A 256 9.66 -5.78 4.02
N ARG A 257 9.79 -4.55 3.47
CA ARG A 257 11.09 -3.98 3.06
C ARG A 257 12.10 -3.83 4.21
N PHE A 258 11.60 -3.74 5.45
CA PHE A 258 12.45 -3.71 6.64
C PHE A 258 12.88 -5.09 7.13
N ALA A 259 12.44 -6.17 6.49
CA ALA A 259 12.85 -7.52 6.88
C ALA A 259 14.24 -7.88 6.34
N ARG A 260 14.93 -8.74 7.10
CA ARG A 260 16.22 -9.30 6.68
C ARG A 260 16.03 -10.16 5.44
N ARG A 261 16.92 -10.03 4.47
CA ARG A 261 16.81 -10.72 3.18
C ARG A 261 16.76 -12.25 3.31
N HIS A 262 17.61 -12.84 4.15
CA HIS A 262 17.63 -14.29 4.36
C HIS A 262 16.33 -14.83 4.98
N GLU A 263 15.51 -13.96 5.59
CA GLU A 263 14.19 -14.28 6.13
C GLU A 263 13.05 -13.98 5.15
N ALA A 264 13.31 -13.56 3.90
CA ALA A 264 12.28 -13.13 2.95
C ALA A 264 11.18 -14.16 2.72
N GLY A 265 11.53 -15.47 2.67
CA GLY A 265 10.54 -16.56 2.58
C GLY A 265 9.65 -16.65 3.83
N LYS A 266 10.24 -16.51 5.02
CA LYS A 266 9.50 -16.50 6.29
C LYS A 266 8.61 -15.28 6.42
N VAL A 267 9.09 -14.09 6.04
CA VAL A 267 8.29 -12.87 5.99
C VAL A 267 7.08 -13.06 5.07
N ALA A 268 7.30 -13.56 3.86
CA ALA A 268 6.23 -13.81 2.91
C ALA A 268 5.14 -14.74 3.48
N ALA A 269 5.53 -15.86 4.09
CA ALA A 269 4.61 -16.81 4.70
C ALA A 269 3.84 -16.21 5.89
N LEU A 270 4.54 -15.56 6.82
CA LEU A 270 3.94 -14.96 8.01
C LEU A 270 2.99 -13.81 7.63
N THR A 271 3.43 -12.88 6.77
CA THR A 271 2.63 -11.72 6.39
C THR A 271 1.41 -12.13 5.57
N SER A 272 1.55 -13.07 4.61
CA SER A 272 0.42 -13.49 3.78
C SER A 272 -0.62 -14.29 4.56
N LEU A 273 -0.22 -15.24 5.38
CA LEU A 273 -1.15 -16.13 6.08
C LEU A 273 -1.65 -15.50 7.39
N ILE A 274 -0.73 -15.17 8.30
CA ILE A 274 -1.05 -14.69 9.65
C ILE A 274 -1.35 -13.20 9.66
N GLY A 275 -0.63 -12.42 8.84
CA GLY A 275 -0.81 -10.97 8.78
C GLY A 275 -1.99 -10.53 7.92
N ALA A 276 -2.39 -11.27 6.90
CA ALA A 276 -3.44 -10.87 5.96
C ALA A 276 -4.61 -11.87 5.93
N THR A 277 -4.41 -13.08 5.39
CA THR A 277 -5.51 -13.95 4.99
C THR A 277 -6.40 -14.39 6.16
N VAL A 278 -5.82 -14.98 7.20
CA VAL A 278 -6.60 -15.49 8.33
C VAL A 278 -7.35 -14.40 9.09
N PRO A 279 -6.72 -13.28 9.46
CA PRO A 279 -7.42 -12.20 10.16
C PRO A 279 -8.52 -11.55 9.32
N VAL A 280 -8.30 -11.36 8.02
CA VAL A 280 -9.32 -10.76 7.14
C VAL A 280 -10.52 -11.68 6.97
N ILE A 281 -10.32 -13.00 6.83
CA ILE A 281 -11.43 -13.95 6.83
C ILE A 281 -12.22 -13.84 8.14
N ALA A 282 -11.53 -13.89 9.28
CA ALA A 282 -12.17 -13.84 10.59
C ALA A 282 -12.97 -12.54 10.81
N THR A 283 -12.36 -11.38 10.51
CA THR A 283 -13.02 -10.08 10.70
C THR A 283 -14.16 -9.85 9.72
N THR A 284 -14.05 -10.34 8.49
CA THR A 284 -15.11 -10.27 7.47
C THR A 284 -16.31 -11.13 7.88
N LEU A 285 -16.07 -12.38 8.30
CA LEU A 285 -17.12 -13.25 8.82
C LEU A 285 -17.77 -12.67 10.09
N PHE A 286 -16.97 -12.03 10.94
CA PHE A 286 -17.48 -11.33 12.11
C PHE A 286 -18.44 -10.18 11.74
N GLY A 287 -18.20 -9.46 10.66
CA GLY A 287 -19.11 -8.43 10.15
C GLY A 287 -20.47 -8.99 9.71
N ILE A 288 -20.48 -10.13 9.00
CA ILE A 288 -21.71 -10.83 8.62
C ILE A 288 -22.47 -11.30 9.88
N TYR A 289 -21.74 -11.80 10.88
CA TYR A 289 -22.28 -12.21 12.15
C TYR A 289 -22.94 -11.04 12.92
N LEU A 290 -22.28 -9.89 13.01
CA LEU A 290 -22.84 -8.68 13.64
C LEU A 290 -24.13 -8.21 12.93
N LEU A 291 -24.15 -8.27 11.60
CA LEU A 291 -25.35 -7.96 10.83
C LEU A 291 -26.49 -8.94 11.15
N ALA A 292 -26.21 -10.24 11.18
CA ALA A 292 -27.19 -11.28 11.52
C ALA A 292 -27.74 -11.09 12.94
N SER A 293 -26.88 -10.78 13.91
CA SER A 293 -27.29 -10.56 15.32
C SER A 293 -28.19 -9.33 15.50
N SER A 294 -28.05 -8.32 14.63
CA SER A 294 -28.94 -7.14 14.61
C SER A 294 -30.26 -7.38 13.85
N GLY A 295 -30.53 -8.62 13.42
CA GLY A 295 -31.67 -8.95 12.55
C GLY A 295 -31.57 -8.30 11.17
N GLY A 296 -30.37 -8.07 10.67
CA GLY A 296 -30.11 -7.47 9.36
C GLY A 296 -30.26 -5.96 9.29
N LYS A 297 -30.34 -5.25 10.42
CA LYS A 297 -30.68 -3.83 10.47
C LYS A 297 -29.50 -2.88 10.62
N VAL A 298 -28.41 -3.31 11.29
CA VAL A 298 -27.27 -2.46 11.64
C VAL A 298 -25.99 -3.00 11.01
N PRO A 299 -25.57 -2.45 9.86
CA PRO A 299 -24.32 -2.89 9.20
C PRO A 299 -23.07 -2.27 9.81
N ASP A 300 -23.16 -1.16 10.57
CA ASP A 300 -22.00 -0.50 11.16
C ASP A 300 -21.46 -1.31 12.35
N PRO A 301 -20.21 -1.84 12.27
CA PRO A 301 -19.63 -2.63 13.35
C PRO A 301 -19.34 -1.81 14.60
N GLY A 302 -19.08 -0.50 14.48
CA GLY A 302 -18.87 0.40 15.62
C GLY A 302 -20.11 0.52 16.48
N VAL A 303 -21.24 0.83 15.87
CA VAL A 303 -22.55 0.90 16.56
C VAL A 303 -22.94 -0.46 17.11
N SER A 304 -22.82 -1.53 16.30
CA SER A 304 -23.19 -2.89 16.72
C SER A 304 -22.40 -3.35 17.94
N LEU A 305 -21.07 -3.17 17.95
CA LEU A 305 -20.22 -3.58 19.07
C LEU A 305 -20.50 -2.79 20.35
N VAL A 306 -20.74 -1.48 20.24
CA VAL A 306 -21.10 -0.67 21.41
C VAL A 306 -22.44 -1.10 21.99
N ARG A 307 -23.46 -1.34 21.16
CA ARG A 307 -24.78 -1.81 21.61
C ARG A 307 -24.74 -3.19 22.23
N LEU A 308 -23.90 -4.08 21.71
CA LEU A 308 -23.79 -5.46 22.19
C LEU A 308 -22.94 -5.60 23.46
N LEU A 309 -21.86 -4.82 23.57
CA LEU A 309 -20.80 -5.03 24.56
C LEU A 309 -20.54 -3.78 25.42
N GLY A 310 -21.24 -2.68 25.19
CA GLY A 310 -21.05 -1.44 25.94
C GLY A 310 -19.60 -0.92 25.86
N SER A 311 -19.02 -0.63 27.02
CA SER A 311 -17.64 -0.10 27.13
C SER A 311 -16.56 -1.06 26.60
N ALA A 312 -16.78 -2.38 26.67
CA ALA A 312 -15.85 -3.35 26.10
C ALA A 312 -15.83 -3.28 24.55
N GLY A 313 -17.00 -3.04 23.94
CA GLY A 313 -17.11 -2.80 22.50
C GLY A 313 -16.42 -1.52 22.09
N LEU A 314 -16.64 -0.42 22.81
CA LEU A 314 -15.93 0.85 22.57
C LEU A 314 -14.41 0.67 22.69
N PHE A 315 -13.94 -0.01 23.74
CA PHE A 315 -12.51 -0.31 23.93
C PHE A 315 -11.93 -1.05 22.74
N LEU A 316 -12.60 -2.11 22.27
CA LEU A 316 -12.15 -2.87 21.11
C LEU A 316 -12.08 -2.00 19.85
N ILE A 317 -13.10 -1.17 19.60
CA ILE A 317 -13.09 -0.24 18.46
C ILE A 317 -11.91 0.74 18.57
N ILE A 318 -11.73 1.39 19.71
CA ILE A 318 -10.61 2.35 19.87
C ILE A 318 -9.27 1.67 19.59
N VAL A 319 -9.01 0.49 20.16
CA VAL A 319 -7.75 -0.21 19.98
C VAL A 319 -7.55 -0.62 18.51
N THR A 320 -8.55 -1.18 17.86
CA THR A 320 -8.47 -1.59 16.45
C THR A 320 -8.24 -0.38 15.54
N GLN A 321 -8.96 0.71 15.77
CA GLN A 321 -8.88 1.92 14.98
C GLN A 321 -7.55 2.68 15.17
N LEU A 322 -7.01 2.70 16.38
CA LEU A 322 -5.66 3.23 16.62
C LEU A 322 -4.61 2.46 15.83
N ARG A 323 -4.73 1.13 15.77
CA ARG A 323 -3.77 0.27 15.08
C ARG A 323 -3.79 0.48 13.56
N VAL A 324 -4.96 0.43 12.94
CA VAL A 324 -5.08 0.54 11.49
C VAL A 324 -4.84 1.96 10.99
N ASN A 325 -5.38 2.96 11.67
CA ASN A 325 -5.33 4.34 11.19
C ASN A 325 -3.92 4.95 11.27
N VAL A 326 -3.10 4.54 12.23
CA VAL A 326 -1.67 4.93 12.22
C VAL A 326 -0.98 4.44 10.94
N ILE A 327 -1.31 3.24 10.44
CA ILE A 327 -0.78 2.71 9.17
C ILE A 327 -1.36 3.48 7.99
N ASN A 328 -2.68 3.75 7.96
CA ASN A 328 -3.33 4.50 6.88
C ASN A 328 -2.68 5.87 6.67
N VAL A 329 -2.44 6.61 7.77
CA VAL A 329 -1.74 7.90 7.72
C VAL A 329 -0.30 7.73 7.26
N TYR A 330 0.39 6.68 7.74
CA TYR A 330 1.78 6.44 7.41
C TYR A 330 1.98 6.20 5.91
N PHE A 331 1.29 5.23 5.32
CA PHE A 331 1.45 4.96 3.89
C PHE A 331 0.93 6.10 3.01
N GLY A 332 -0.20 6.72 3.40
CA GLY A 332 -0.75 7.85 2.66
C GLY A 332 0.23 9.02 2.59
N THR A 333 0.84 9.39 3.72
CA THR A 333 1.81 10.50 3.76
C THR A 333 3.14 10.15 3.09
N ASN A 334 3.61 8.87 3.14
CA ASN A 334 4.77 8.42 2.38
C ASN A 334 4.55 8.51 0.86
N ALA A 335 3.37 8.11 0.39
CA ALA A 335 3.01 8.22 -1.01
C ALA A 335 2.97 9.70 -1.46
N LEU A 336 2.40 10.59 -0.62
CA LEU A 336 2.40 12.03 -0.90
C LEU A 336 3.81 12.64 -0.92
N GLU A 337 4.71 12.20 -0.04
CA GLU A 337 6.14 12.59 -0.07
C GLU A 337 6.80 12.17 -1.39
N ASN A 338 6.61 10.90 -1.80
CA ASN A 338 7.12 10.40 -3.08
C ASN A 338 6.57 11.19 -4.27
N PHE A 339 5.26 11.42 -4.29
CA PHE A 339 4.61 12.20 -5.35
C PHE A 339 5.14 13.65 -5.41
N ALA A 340 5.21 14.33 -4.27
CA ALA A 340 5.69 15.71 -4.20
C ALA A 340 7.16 15.83 -4.62
N SER A 341 8.00 14.87 -4.21
CA SER A 341 9.39 14.80 -4.64
C SER A 341 9.52 14.56 -6.15
N GLN A 342 8.68 13.69 -6.70
CA GLN A 342 8.74 13.24 -8.08
C GLN A 342 8.21 14.30 -9.06
N VAL A 343 7.08 14.93 -8.73
CA VAL A 343 6.37 15.87 -9.62
C VAL A 343 6.83 17.31 -9.37
N PHE A 344 6.83 17.73 -8.11
CA PHE A 344 7.15 19.11 -7.72
C PHE A 344 8.61 19.29 -7.30
N LYS A 345 9.38 18.19 -7.23
CA LYS A 345 10.77 18.18 -6.73
C LYS A 345 10.90 18.82 -5.34
N LEU A 346 9.88 18.64 -4.49
CA LEU A 346 9.87 19.11 -3.12
C LEU A 346 10.57 18.07 -2.24
N ASN A 347 11.55 18.51 -1.47
CA ASN A 347 12.20 17.69 -0.45
C ASN A 347 11.53 17.94 0.90
N TRP A 348 10.23 17.63 0.98
CA TRP A 348 9.46 17.76 2.21
C TRP A 348 9.39 16.38 2.89
N LYS A 349 9.66 16.37 4.20
CA LYS A 349 9.49 15.16 5.00
C LYS A 349 7.99 14.83 5.14
N ARG A 350 7.67 13.57 5.30
CA ARG A 350 6.32 13.02 5.49
C ARG A 350 5.48 13.81 6.52
N SER A 351 6.10 14.26 7.61
CA SER A 351 5.42 15.01 8.68
C SER A 351 4.74 16.31 8.21
N ARG A 352 5.24 16.95 7.15
CA ARG A 352 4.62 18.16 6.59
C ARG A 352 3.28 17.88 5.90
N PHE A 353 3.04 16.64 5.49
CA PHE A 353 1.78 16.24 4.85
C PHE A 353 0.70 15.82 5.86
N LEU A 354 1.02 15.69 7.15
CA LEU A 354 0.06 15.24 8.18
C LEU A 354 -1.12 16.20 8.34
N ILE A 355 -0.88 17.49 8.45
CA ILE A 355 -1.95 18.47 8.66
C ILE A 355 -2.90 18.53 7.45
N PRO A 356 -2.42 18.71 6.20
CA PRO A 356 -3.29 18.64 5.02
C PRO A 356 -4.06 17.32 4.93
N PHE A 357 -3.41 16.19 5.23
CA PHE A 357 -4.02 14.86 5.25
C PHE A 357 -5.22 14.83 6.23
N MET A 358 -5.03 15.30 7.47
CA MET A 358 -6.08 15.29 8.48
C MET A 358 -7.25 16.24 8.17
N ILE A 359 -6.97 17.40 7.55
CA ILE A 359 -8.02 18.32 7.09
C ILE A 359 -8.87 17.64 6.01
N ILE A 360 -8.25 17.03 5.00
CA ILE A 360 -8.98 16.34 3.93
C ILE A 360 -9.77 15.15 4.50
N ALA A 361 -9.16 14.38 5.41
CA ALA A 361 -9.84 13.27 6.07
C ALA A 361 -11.08 13.73 6.85
N TYR A 362 -10.97 14.81 7.61
CA TYR A 362 -12.11 15.39 8.34
C TYR A 362 -13.24 15.82 7.40
N LEU A 363 -12.91 16.49 6.30
CA LEU A 363 -13.88 16.89 5.29
C LEU A 363 -14.59 15.69 4.66
N ILE A 364 -13.85 14.60 4.37
CA ILE A 364 -14.43 13.37 3.83
C ILE A 364 -15.36 12.72 4.87
N VAL A 365 -14.91 12.53 6.11
CA VAL A 365 -15.70 11.90 7.20
C VAL A 365 -17.01 12.65 7.45
N THR A 366 -16.98 13.98 7.42
CA THR A 366 -18.15 14.82 7.71
C THR A 366 -19.04 15.12 6.51
N SER A 367 -18.61 14.74 5.30
CA SER A 367 -19.38 14.88 4.06
C SER A 367 -20.35 13.70 3.86
N PRO A 368 -21.32 13.81 2.92
CA PRO A 368 -22.17 12.68 2.53
C PRO A 368 -21.42 11.63 1.69
N PHE A 369 -20.12 11.42 1.93
CA PHE A 369 -19.26 10.49 1.22
C PHE A 369 -19.83 9.07 1.17
N LEU A 370 -20.45 8.62 2.28
CA LEU A 370 -21.05 7.28 2.35
C LEU A 370 -22.23 7.08 1.38
N ALA A 371 -22.91 8.15 0.97
CA ALA A 371 -23.97 8.05 -0.04
C ALA A 371 -23.44 7.63 -1.41
N TYR A 372 -22.18 8.01 -1.72
CA TYR A 372 -21.50 7.66 -2.97
C TYR A 372 -20.51 6.49 -2.81
N PHE A 373 -20.49 5.88 -1.62
CA PHE A 373 -19.52 4.86 -1.24
C PHE A 373 -19.41 3.74 -2.26
N GLY A 374 -20.53 3.16 -2.69
CA GLY A 374 -20.54 2.04 -3.63
C GLY A 374 -19.87 2.36 -4.97
N THR A 375 -20.15 3.54 -5.54
CA THR A 375 -19.58 3.97 -6.83
C THR A 375 -18.09 4.24 -6.69
N ILE A 376 -17.69 4.99 -5.67
CA ILE A 376 -16.28 5.33 -5.41
C ILE A 376 -15.48 4.05 -5.16
N MET A 377 -16.02 3.14 -4.35
CA MET A 377 -15.36 1.87 -4.03
C MET A 377 -15.21 0.98 -5.26
N THR A 378 -16.20 0.96 -6.16
CA THR A 378 -16.09 0.19 -7.42
C THR A 378 -14.97 0.75 -8.31
N MET A 379 -14.88 2.07 -8.47
CA MET A 379 -13.82 2.70 -9.26
C MET A 379 -12.43 2.43 -8.66
N LEU A 380 -12.30 2.57 -7.35
CA LEU A 380 -11.06 2.29 -6.63
C LEU A 380 -10.69 0.80 -6.70
N SER A 381 -11.66 -0.10 -6.63
CA SER A 381 -11.45 -1.54 -6.77
C SER A 381 -10.88 -1.89 -8.14
N VAL A 382 -11.43 -1.35 -9.22
CA VAL A 382 -10.90 -1.53 -10.58
C VAL A 382 -9.46 -1.01 -10.66
N PHE A 383 -9.20 0.18 -10.14
CA PHE A 383 -7.88 0.80 -10.19
C PHE A 383 -6.82 -0.03 -9.43
N LEU A 384 -7.10 -0.38 -8.17
CA LEU A 384 -6.16 -1.11 -7.32
C LEU A 384 -5.90 -2.53 -7.83
N PHE A 385 -6.96 -3.22 -8.25
CA PHE A 385 -6.83 -4.57 -8.79
C PHE A 385 -6.01 -4.57 -10.07
N ASN A 386 -6.29 -3.65 -10.99
CA ASN A 386 -5.55 -3.51 -12.24
C ASN A 386 -4.09 -3.13 -11.98
N TRP A 387 -3.82 -2.21 -11.05
CA TRP A 387 -2.44 -1.88 -10.68
C TRP A 387 -1.67 -3.13 -10.23
N THR A 388 -2.25 -3.91 -9.32
CA THR A 388 -1.64 -5.15 -8.84
C THR A 388 -1.44 -6.15 -9.99
N MET A 389 -2.44 -6.30 -10.87
CA MET A 389 -2.37 -7.23 -12.01
C MET A 389 -1.31 -6.82 -13.03
N VAL A 390 -1.14 -5.53 -13.33
CA VAL A 390 -0.07 -5.05 -14.19
C VAL A 390 1.30 -5.33 -13.59
N LEU A 391 1.49 -5.08 -12.27
CA LEU A 391 2.74 -5.41 -11.59
C LEU A 391 3.05 -6.91 -11.70
N PHE A 392 2.06 -7.78 -11.51
CA PHE A 392 2.26 -9.23 -11.65
C PHE A 392 2.51 -9.63 -13.10
N GLY A 393 1.78 -9.09 -14.06
CA GLY A 393 2.00 -9.33 -15.49
C GLY A 393 3.42 -8.92 -15.93
N ASP A 394 3.89 -7.78 -15.47
CA ASP A 394 5.25 -7.33 -15.71
C ASP A 394 6.30 -8.26 -15.07
N LEU A 395 6.20 -8.47 -13.76
CA LEU A 395 7.19 -9.23 -12.98
C LEU A 395 7.23 -10.72 -13.34
N MET A 396 6.07 -11.34 -13.58
CA MET A 396 5.96 -12.77 -13.78
C MET A 396 6.05 -13.20 -15.26
N LEU A 397 5.60 -12.35 -16.18
CA LEU A 397 5.51 -12.70 -17.60
C LEU A 397 6.55 -11.97 -18.45
N VAL A 398 6.52 -10.62 -18.47
CA VAL A 398 7.38 -9.83 -19.37
C VAL A 398 8.85 -10.01 -19.00
N ARG A 399 9.21 -9.85 -17.73
CA ARG A 399 10.64 -9.95 -17.32
C ARG A 399 11.22 -11.33 -17.55
N LYS A 400 10.44 -12.39 -17.29
CA LYS A 400 10.89 -13.76 -17.59
C LYS A 400 11.05 -14.00 -19.09
N ARG A 401 10.11 -13.50 -19.92
CA ARG A 401 10.14 -13.68 -21.35
C ARG A 401 11.35 -13.01 -22.04
N PHE A 402 11.75 -11.85 -21.54
CA PHE A 402 12.85 -11.06 -22.12
C PHE A 402 14.17 -11.20 -21.35
N ASP A 403 14.26 -12.13 -20.40
CA ASP A 403 15.41 -12.34 -19.51
C ASP A 403 15.85 -11.07 -18.79
N LEU A 404 14.89 -10.25 -18.38
CA LEU A 404 15.15 -8.99 -17.67
C LEU A 404 15.42 -9.26 -16.18
N PRO A 405 16.29 -8.45 -15.55
CA PRO A 405 16.55 -8.55 -14.12
C PRO A 405 15.28 -8.44 -13.29
N GLN A 406 15.18 -9.27 -12.25
CA GLN A 406 14.00 -9.31 -11.37
C GLN A 406 13.98 -8.18 -10.34
N TRP A 407 15.13 -7.54 -10.07
CA TRP A 407 15.20 -6.39 -9.17
C TRP A 407 14.61 -5.12 -9.80
N SER A 408 14.10 -4.21 -8.97
CA SER A 408 13.45 -2.99 -9.42
C SER A 408 14.43 -1.84 -9.50
N GLU A 409 14.58 -1.23 -10.68
CA GLU A 409 15.32 0.03 -10.83
C GLU A 409 14.39 1.21 -10.59
N PHE A 410 14.82 2.19 -9.81
CA PHE A 410 14.02 3.36 -9.46
C PHE A 410 14.79 4.69 -9.60
N ARG A 411 16.08 4.62 -9.91
CA ARG A 411 16.93 5.80 -10.06
C ARG A 411 16.53 6.59 -11.30
N ARG A 412 16.37 7.90 -11.14
CA ARG A 412 15.80 8.80 -12.14
C ARG A 412 16.43 8.70 -13.53
N GLY A 413 17.77 8.66 -13.62
CA GLY A 413 18.50 8.62 -14.87
C GLY A 413 18.51 7.24 -15.57
N TYR A 414 18.09 6.18 -14.85
CA TYR A 414 18.26 4.79 -15.29
C TYR A 414 16.96 4.06 -15.57
N VAL A 415 15.84 4.72 -15.35
CA VAL A 415 14.49 4.25 -15.69
C VAL A 415 13.90 5.19 -16.73
N ALA A 416 13.18 4.65 -17.72
CA ALA A 416 12.44 5.47 -18.68
C ALA A 416 11.50 6.44 -17.95
N GLN A 417 11.27 7.65 -18.50
CA GLN A 417 10.31 8.58 -17.90
C GLN A 417 8.90 8.01 -17.87
N TYR A 418 8.49 7.37 -18.96
CA TYR A 418 7.21 6.66 -19.12
C TYR A 418 7.52 5.30 -19.73
N ASN A 419 7.23 4.23 -19.00
CA ASN A 419 7.29 2.89 -19.57
C ASN A 419 5.96 2.63 -20.31
N LYS A 420 6.01 2.65 -21.65
CA LYS A 420 4.82 2.49 -22.50
C LYS A 420 4.10 1.16 -22.23
N ILE A 421 4.85 0.10 -21.93
CA ILE A 421 4.28 -1.22 -21.63
C ILE A 421 3.40 -1.12 -20.39
N GLY A 422 3.95 -0.62 -19.28
CA GLY A 422 3.21 -0.48 -18.03
C GLY A 422 2.05 0.53 -18.13
N MET A 423 2.27 1.68 -18.77
CA MET A 423 1.25 2.73 -18.87
C MET A 423 0.03 2.28 -19.69
N ILE A 424 0.22 1.69 -20.86
CA ILE A 424 -0.88 1.17 -21.69
C ILE A 424 -1.62 0.07 -20.92
N SER A 425 -0.86 -0.85 -20.31
CA SER A 425 -1.41 -1.97 -19.56
C SER A 425 -2.20 -1.55 -18.32
N MET A 426 -1.89 -0.39 -17.73
CA MET A 426 -2.63 0.16 -16.62
C MET A 426 -3.90 0.87 -17.08
N TRP A 427 -3.75 1.83 -17.99
CA TRP A 427 -4.85 2.76 -18.28
C TRP A 427 -5.93 2.16 -19.19
N VAL A 428 -5.58 1.36 -20.18
CA VAL A 428 -6.58 0.77 -21.09
C VAL A 428 -7.56 -0.15 -20.34
N PRO A 429 -7.10 -1.17 -19.59
CA PRO A 429 -8.02 -2.00 -18.81
C PRO A 429 -8.75 -1.22 -17.71
N THR A 430 -8.11 -0.20 -17.10
CA THR A 430 -8.75 0.60 -16.05
C THR A 430 -9.91 1.43 -16.60
N VAL A 431 -9.74 2.11 -17.72
CA VAL A 431 -10.83 2.85 -18.37
C VAL A 431 -11.98 1.91 -18.74
N VAL A 432 -11.69 0.77 -19.35
CA VAL A 432 -12.71 -0.25 -19.69
C VAL A 432 -13.42 -0.74 -18.42
N GLY A 433 -12.66 -1.08 -17.37
CA GLY A 433 -13.23 -1.55 -16.10
C GLY A 433 -14.09 -0.48 -15.41
N VAL A 434 -13.69 0.79 -15.40
CA VAL A 434 -14.49 1.90 -14.85
C VAL A 434 -15.78 2.09 -15.64
N VAL A 435 -15.73 2.04 -16.97
CA VAL A 435 -16.91 2.13 -17.84
C VAL A 435 -17.86 0.95 -17.59
N MET A 436 -17.34 -0.27 -17.46
CA MET A 436 -18.14 -1.45 -17.07
C MET A 436 -18.73 -1.29 -15.66
N GLY A 437 -17.93 -0.78 -14.72
CA GLY A 437 -18.30 -0.58 -13.32
C GLY A 437 -19.30 0.55 -13.06
N SER A 438 -19.52 1.44 -14.04
CA SER A 438 -20.46 2.55 -13.92
C SER A 438 -21.94 2.13 -13.76
N GLY A 439 -22.26 0.86 -14.04
CA GLY A 439 -23.63 0.35 -14.02
C GLY A 439 -24.43 0.65 -15.29
N PHE A 440 -23.91 1.46 -16.22
CA PHE A 440 -24.59 1.86 -17.44
C PHE A 440 -25.02 0.66 -18.33
N PHE A 441 -24.21 -0.40 -18.34
CA PHE A 441 -24.48 -1.63 -19.11
C PHE A 441 -25.21 -2.71 -18.30
N GLY A 442 -25.75 -2.37 -17.14
CA GLY A 442 -26.49 -3.27 -16.27
C GLY A 442 -25.60 -4.06 -15.29
N VAL A 443 -26.26 -4.67 -14.29
CA VAL A 443 -25.62 -5.29 -13.11
C VAL A 443 -24.67 -6.44 -13.49
N LYS A 444 -24.99 -7.21 -14.54
CA LYS A 444 -24.13 -8.33 -14.99
C LYS A 444 -22.77 -7.84 -15.50
N VAL A 445 -22.75 -6.75 -16.28
CA VAL A 445 -21.51 -6.15 -16.80
C VAL A 445 -20.74 -5.50 -15.66
N GLN A 446 -21.44 -4.81 -14.76
CA GLN A 446 -20.85 -4.20 -13.57
C GLN A 446 -20.13 -5.24 -12.69
N ALA A 447 -20.73 -6.41 -12.46
CA ALA A 447 -20.13 -7.50 -11.70
C ALA A 447 -18.83 -8.03 -12.31
N LEU A 448 -18.70 -7.97 -13.63
CA LEU A 448 -17.53 -8.40 -14.38
C LEU A 448 -16.42 -7.33 -14.47
N ALA A 449 -16.69 -6.10 -14.05
CA ALA A 449 -15.76 -4.98 -14.22
C ALA A 449 -14.36 -5.28 -13.64
N VAL A 450 -14.28 -5.68 -12.38
CA VAL A 450 -12.99 -5.98 -11.71
C VAL A 450 -12.33 -7.25 -12.27
N PRO A 451 -13.00 -8.42 -12.35
CA PRO A 451 -12.33 -9.64 -12.80
C PRO A 451 -11.87 -9.56 -14.26
N LEU A 452 -12.66 -9.01 -15.18
CA LEU A 452 -12.28 -8.94 -16.60
C LEU A 452 -11.20 -7.88 -16.85
N SER A 453 -11.35 -6.68 -16.27
CA SER A 453 -10.32 -5.65 -16.43
C SER A 453 -9.00 -6.07 -15.79
N GLY A 454 -9.04 -6.77 -14.65
CA GLY A 454 -7.85 -7.31 -14.00
C GLY A 454 -7.16 -8.41 -14.82
N ALA A 455 -7.92 -9.34 -15.40
CA ALA A 455 -7.36 -10.34 -16.31
C ALA A 455 -6.71 -9.68 -17.54
N ALA A 456 -7.37 -8.66 -18.11
CA ALA A 456 -6.81 -7.86 -19.18
C ALA A 456 -5.52 -7.13 -18.73
N ALA A 457 -5.52 -6.51 -17.55
CA ALA A 457 -4.37 -5.80 -16.99
C ALA A 457 -3.16 -6.74 -16.75
N PHE A 458 -3.41 -7.99 -16.34
CA PHE A 458 -2.36 -9.00 -16.16
C PHE A 458 -1.72 -9.44 -17.49
N LEU A 459 -2.51 -9.62 -18.54
CA LEU A 459 -2.05 -10.10 -19.84
C LEU A 459 -1.49 -8.98 -20.73
N MET A 460 -2.01 -7.76 -20.58
CA MET A 460 -1.69 -6.62 -21.44
C MET A 460 -0.19 -6.30 -21.51
N PRO A 461 0.61 -6.34 -20.42
CA PRO A 461 2.06 -6.11 -20.52
C PRO A 461 2.74 -7.07 -21.51
N THR A 462 2.31 -8.33 -21.53
CA THR A 462 2.81 -9.33 -22.47
C THR A 462 2.37 -9.03 -23.90
N LEU A 463 1.12 -8.63 -24.10
CA LEU A 463 0.59 -8.29 -25.43
C LEU A 463 1.32 -7.07 -26.00
N VAL A 464 1.41 -6.00 -25.23
CA VAL A 464 2.10 -4.77 -25.65
C VAL A 464 3.57 -5.03 -25.93
N SER A 465 4.25 -5.81 -25.08
CA SER A 465 5.67 -6.13 -25.29
C SER A 465 5.92 -6.97 -26.55
N ARG A 466 4.96 -7.81 -26.97
CA ARG A 466 5.04 -8.58 -28.23
C ARG A 466 4.97 -7.70 -29.48
N MET A 467 4.30 -6.54 -29.39
CA MET A 467 4.18 -5.58 -30.48
C MET A 467 5.44 -4.71 -30.63
N MET A 468 6.42 -4.83 -29.74
CA MET A 468 7.64 -4.05 -29.70
C MET A 468 8.86 -4.91 -30.04
N SER A 469 9.92 -4.31 -30.60
CA SER A 469 11.19 -4.98 -30.78
C SER A 469 11.84 -5.30 -29.42
N ARG A 470 12.64 -6.38 -29.35
CA ARG A 470 13.35 -6.75 -28.09
C ARG A 470 14.18 -5.58 -27.54
N LYS A 471 14.88 -4.84 -28.42
CA LYS A 471 15.66 -3.65 -28.04
C LYS A 471 14.76 -2.59 -27.41
N SER A 472 13.61 -2.29 -28.04
CA SER A 472 12.66 -1.30 -27.52
C SER A 472 12.07 -1.70 -26.17
N VAL A 473 11.78 -2.99 -25.95
CA VAL A 473 11.34 -3.49 -24.64
C VAL A 473 12.43 -3.26 -23.58
N ILE A 474 13.67 -3.66 -23.84
CA ILE A 474 14.78 -3.47 -22.91
C ILE A 474 14.98 -2.00 -22.56
N ASP A 475 14.87 -1.10 -23.55
CA ASP A 475 15.05 0.33 -23.36
C ASP A 475 13.92 0.98 -22.51
N GLN A 476 12.74 0.35 -22.39
CA GLN A 476 11.68 0.78 -21.48
C GLN A 476 12.04 0.52 -20.01
N TYR A 477 12.78 -0.57 -19.73
CA TYR A 477 13.07 -0.99 -18.36
C TYR A 477 14.40 -0.46 -17.85
N PHE A 478 15.40 -0.38 -18.71
CA PHE A 478 16.76 -0.02 -18.35
C PHE A 478 17.29 1.05 -19.29
N ALA A 479 17.16 2.31 -18.93
CA ALA A 479 18.00 3.34 -19.48
C ALA A 479 19.46 3.04 -19.08
N ARG A 480 20.42 3.48 -19.90
CA ARG A 480 21.85 3.15 -19.77
C ARG A 480 22.41 3.42 -18.37
N ILE A 481 22.74 2.38 -17.62
CA ILE A 481 23.54 2.51 -16.40
C ILE A 481 24.99 2.69 -16.84
N PRO A 482 25.67 3.81 -16.52
CA PRO A 482 27.06 4.04 -16.87
C PRO A 482 27.98 2.98 -16.25
N GLU A 483 29.01 2.55 -16.98
CA GLU A 483 30.00 1.60 -16.47
C GLU A 483 30.70 2.13 -15.21
N SER A 484 30.92 3.45 -15.11
CA SER A 484 31.48 4.10 -13.95
C SER A 484 30.66 3.88 -12.67
N VAL A 485 29.33 3.84 -12.76
CA VAL A 485 28.45 3.55 -11.61
C VAL A 485 28.50 2.06 -11.23
N ALA A 486 28.60 1.18 -12.23
CA ALA A 486 28.75 -0.25 -12.00
C ALA A 486 30.10 -0.61 -11.36
N ALA A 487 31.13 0.20 -11.61
CA ALA A 487 32.49 0.04 -11.09
C ALA A 487 32.71 0.66 -9.68
N LEU A 488 31.70 1.36 -9.11
CA LEU A 488 31.80 1.90 -7.76
C LEU A 488 32.04 0.78 -6.74
N SER A 489 32.78 1.12 -5.66
CA SER A 489 32.88 0.25 -4.48
C SER A 489 31.48 -0.04 -3.93
N GLU A 490 31.31 -1.15 -3.21
CA GLU A 490 30.02 -1.51 -2.59
C GLU A 490 29.46 -0.37 -1.75
N GLU A 491 30.34 0.31 -0.99
CA GLU A 491 30.06 1.56 -0.30
C GLU A 491 30.73 2.71 -1.02
N HIS A 492 29.97 3.75 -1.27
CA HIS A 492 30.49 4.96 -1.88
C HIS A 492 29.93 6.20 -1.16
N GLN A 493 30.73 7.25 -1.06
CA GLN A 493 30.32 8.51 -0.43
C GLN A 493 29.66 9.42 -1.47
N CYS A 494 28.50 10.00 -1.13
CA CYS A 494 27.81 10.94 -1.98
C CYS A 494 28.59 12.27 -2.08
N ASP A 495 28.89 12.71 -3.29
CA ASP A 495 29.62 13.97 -3.54
C ASP A 495 28.84 15.24 -3.13
N VAL A 496 27.57 15.12 -2.75
CA VAL A 496 26.71 16.25 -2.34
C VAL A 496 26.45 16.24 -0.84
N CYS A 497 25.91 15.12 -0.29
CA CYS A 497 25.57 15.06 1.14
C CYS A 497 26.64 14.40 2.00
N THR A 498 27.73 13.91 1.41
CA THR A 498 28.88 13.26 2.08
C THR A 498 28.57 12.01 2.89
N HIS A 499 27.31 11.51 2.84
CA HIS A 499 26.95 10.25 3.47
C HIS A 499 27.31 9.06 2.57
N SER A 500 27.65 7.94 3.18
CA SER A 500 27.96 6.71 2.46
C SER A 500 26.72 5.86 2.25
N PHE A 501 26.54 5.34 1.03
CA PHE A 501 25.45 4.49 0.63
C PHE A 501 25.96 3.35 -0.25
N HIS A 502 25.13 2.33 -0.45
CA HIS A 502 25.41 1.28 -1.37
C HIS A 502 25.41 1.80 -2.83
N ARG A 503 26.29 1.26 -3.68
CA ARG A 503 26.44 1.68 -5.09
C ARG A 503 25.13 1.66 -5.90
N SER A 504 24.14 0.80 -5.54
CA SER A 504 22.83 0.75 -6.19
C SER A 504 21.96 2.00 -5.95
N ASP A 505 22.34 2.87 -5.02
CA ASP A 505 21.64 4.11 -4.71
C ASP A 505 22.27 5.33 -5.39
N PHE A 506 23.36 5.14 -6.17
CA PHE A 506 24.07 6.24 -6.83
C PHE A 506 23.63 6.45 -8.27
N VAL A 507 23.64 7.71 -8.68
CA VAL A 507 23.52 8.14 -10.07
C VAL A 507 24.72 9.01 -10.42
N LEU A 508 25.21 8.87 -11.65
CA LEU A 508 26.15 9.80 -12.25
C LEU A 508 25.35 11.02 -12.72
N CYS A 509 25.52 12.17 -12.05
CA CYS A 509 24.71 13.33 -12.30
C CYS A 509 25.37 14.30 -13.29
N PRO A 510 24.86 14.45 -14.51
CA PRO A 510 25.41 15.40 -15.47
C PRO A 510 25.26 16.85 -15.04
N TYR A 511 24.22 17.17 -14.29
CA TYR A 511 24.00 18.53 -13.76
C TYR A 511 25.09 18.94 -12.76
N HIS A 512 25.59 18.00 -11.95
CA HIS A 512 26.69 18.21 -11.01
C HIS A 512 28.08 17.91 -11.66
N GLY A 513 28.20 17.99 -12.97
CA GLY A 513 29.47 17.80 -13.65
C GLY A 513 30.03 16.36 -13.62
N GLY A 514 29.15 15.34 -13.59
CA GLY A 514 29.55 13.93 -13.56
C GLY A 514 29.89 13.41 -12.16
N LYS A 515 29.42 14.07 -11.09
CA LYS A 515 29.56 13.59 -9.72
C LYS A 515 28.60 12.43 -9.42
N PHE A 516 29.02 11.57 -8.48
CA PHE A 516 28.19 10.48 -7.98
C PHE A 516 27.33 10.97 -6.82
N ILE A 517 26.03 11.09 -7.05
CA ILE A 517 25.07 11.55 -6.05
C ILE A 517 24.10 10.44 -5.66
N CYS A 518 23.70 10.39 -4.39
CA CYS A 518 22.74 9.40 -3.94
C CYS A 518 21.31 9.72 -4.42
N SER A 519 20.41 8.73 -4.34
CA SER A 519 19.01 8.85 -4.75
C SER A 519 18.27 10.00 -4.06
N ASN A 520 18.57 10.27 -2.77
CA ASN A 520 17.97 11.37 -2.03
C ASN A 520 18.39 12.75 -2.59
N CYS A 521 19.70 12.94 -2.81
CA CYS A 521 20.21 14.17 -3.42
C CYS A 521 19.68 14.36 -4.84
N CYS A 522 19.61 13.26 -5.61
CA CYS A 522 19.00 13.29 -6.95
C CYS A 522 17.51 13.65 -6.91
N ALA A 523 16.75 13.15 -5.93
CA ALA A 523 15.34 13.48 -5.76
C ALA A 523 15.13 14.94 -5.32
N ALA A 524 16.05 15.49 -4.52
CA ALA A 524 16.01 16.87 -4.03
C ALA A 524 16.43 17.90 -5.08
N GLU A 525 17.20 17.50 -6.11
CA GLU A 525 17.70 18.43 -7.14
C GLU A 525 16.58 18.89 -8.07
N LYS A 526 16.31 20.20 -8.06
CA LYS A 526 15.21 20.83 -8.82
C LYS A 526 15.64 21.34 -10.21
N SER A 527 16.89 21.77 -10.32
CA SER A 527 17.37 22.52 -11.47
C SER A 527 17.78 21.65 -12.66
N CYS A 528 17.97 20.34 -12.45
CA CYS A 528 18.50 19.44 -13.47
C CYS A 528 17.56 19.16 -14.66
N GLY A 529 16.25 19.51 -14.55
CA GLY A 529 15.28 19.26 -15.62
C GLY A 529 15.23 17.80 -16.07
N THR A 530 15.50 17.55 -17.34
CA THR A 530 15.56 16.21 -17.97
C THR A 530 16.96 15.82 -18.41
N MET A 531 18.00 16.51 -17.95
CA MET A 531 19.40 16.29 -18.42
C MET A 531 19.87 14.84 -18.29
N CYS A 532 19.44 14.14 -17.23
CA CYS A 532 19.80 12.73 -17.01
C CYS A 532 19.12 11.74 -17.99
N HIS A 533 18.17 12.22 -18.82
CA HIS A 533 17.48 11.40 -19.84
C HIS A 533 17.94 11.70 -21.26
N THR A 534 18.83 12.68 -21.44
CA THR A 534 19.40 12.99 -22.76
C THR A 534 20.59 12.07 -23.06
N GLU A 535 20.76 11.69 -24.33
CA GLU A 535 21.82 10.75 -24.77
C GLU A 535 23.26 11.25 -24.53
N SER A 536 23.44 12.52 -24.23
CA SER A 536 24.72 13.20 -24.02
C SER A 536 25.47 12.86 -22.73
N ILE A 537 24.96 11.96 -21.88
CA ILE A 537 25.65 11.55 -20.62
C ILE A 537 26.98 10.82 -20.88
N VAL A 538 27.19 10.29 -22.09
CA VAL A 538 28.41 9.54 -22.43
C VAL A 538 29.58 10.43 -22.89
N SER A 539 29.35 11.70 -23.18
CA SER A 539 30.34 12.57 -23.83
C SER A 539 30.42 14.01 -23.32
N ALA A 540 29.94 14.31 -22.12
CA ALA A 540 30.13 15.65 -21.57
C ALA A 540 31.57 15.82 -21.07
N PRO A 541 32.41 16.69 -21.67
CA PRO A 541 33.69 17.03 -21.10
C PRO A 541 33.49 17.75 -19.77
N ALA A 542 34.37 17.47 -18.82
CA ALA A 542 34.40 18.07 -17.48
C ALA A 542 34.69 19.59 -17.53
N SER A 543 33.78 20.38 -18.04
CA SER A 543 33.91 21.83 -18.02
C SER A 543 32.56 22.57 -18.10
N ARG A 544 31.89 22.63 -16.97
CA ARG A 544 31.16 23.84 -16.56
C ARG A 544 31.26 23.93 -15.05
N LYS A 545 32.06 24.87 -14.59
CA LYS A 545 32.14 25.27 -13.18
C LYS A 545 30.73 25.60 -12.70
N GLY A 546 30.17 24.74 -11.88
CA GLY A 546 28.89 24.99 -11.22
C GLY A 546 28.99 26.20 -10.32
N ALA A 547 27.99 27.06 -10.36
CA ALA A 547 27.83 28.11 -9.35
C ALA A 547 27.81 27.44 -7.95
N PRO A 548 28.40 28.09 -6.93
CA PRO A 548 28.45 27.56 -5.59
C PRO A 548 27.00 27.37 -5.08
N VAL A 549 26.67 26.15 -4.69
CA VAL A 549 25.45 25.86 -3.94
C VAL A 549 25.61 26.54 -2.60
N THR A 550 24.95 27.66 -2.40
CA THR A 550 24.76 28.23 -1.08
C THR A 550 24.04 27.18 -0.23
N ALA A 551 24.69 26.74 0.83
CA ALA A 551 24.12 25.89 1.83
C ALA A 551 22.76 26.48 2.25
N ALA A 552 21.67 25.80 1.85
CA ALA A 552 20.33 26.17 2.31
C ALA A 552 20.30 25.97 3.81
N GLY A 553 20.09 27.09 4.51
CA GLY A 553 20.13 27.20 5.93
C GLY A 553 19.29 26.16 6.67
N THR A 554 19.82 25.70 7.74
CA THR A 554 19.15 25.15 8.91
C THR A 554 17.94 26.01 9.28
N VAL A 555 16.73 25.51 9.09
CA VAL A 555 15.54 25.75 9.93
C VAL A 555 14.67 24.49 9.90
#